data_dcecf40bb48b5e9107a59952505f0076
#
_entry.id   dcecf40bb48b5e9107a59952505f0076
#
_cell.length_a   1.000
_cell.length_b   1.000
_cell.length_c   1.000
_cell.angle_alpha   90.00
_cell.angle_beta   90.00
_cell.angle_gamma   90.00
#
_symmetry.space_group_name_H-M   'P 1'
#
loop_
_entity.id
_entity.type
_entity.pdbx_description
1 polymer ?
#
loop_
_entity_poly.entity_id
_entity_poly.type
_entity_poly.pdbx_seq_one_letter_code
_entity_poly.pdbx_strand_id
1 'polypeptide(L)'
;MLYKFIDTTEYQDEIALPSEAMNFNGVFLENEVEGYRTLYVTGRESLAPELDFYESGARHGKKIKSRMFQERVITVGYQLMSPTAFDFRMAYNKMAQILNVSSAKMIFSDEPDKYFVGTLTSMGETDPGKLCITGELEFTCPDPFKYSTKEKIYKLSGLSKIYYEGTQDCYPELRWNIKGNTGYVAAYKDSADTIIQIGNQSEAQATSNTFAAGDIVVAKCEDASIFVNNKQKDILGAIGNEWESFYLKPGDNQIGVLASGWAKTPDVEMIIREVWL
;
A
#
# COMPACT_ATOMS: atom_id res chain seq x y z
N MET A 1 1.05 -14.01 22.41
CA MET A 1 -0.07 -13.35 23.12
C MET A 1 -1.09 -14.43 23.49
N LEU A 2 -1.51 -14.53 24.75
CA LEU A 2 -2.53 -15.52 25.16
C LEU A 2 -3.90 -14.98 24.73
N TYR A 3 -4.65 -15.77 23.98
CA TYR A 3 -6.04 -15.47 23.67
C TYR A 3 -6.82 -15.29 25.00
N LYS A 4 -7.43 -14.13 25.18
CA LYS A 4 -8.30 -13.87 26.30
C LYS A 4 -9.73 -14.15 25.82
N PHE A 5 -10.32 -15.24 26.30
CA PHE A 5 -11.74 -15.51 26.06
C PHE A 5 -12.58 -14.39 26.65
N ILE A 6 -13.57 -13.97 25.92
CA ILE A 6 -14.45 -12.86 26.25
C ILE A 6 -15.86 -13.44 26.38
N ASP A 7 -16.53 -13.15 27.48
CA ASP A 7 -17.94 -13.49 27.64
C ASP A 7 -18.79 -12.56 26.76
N THR A 8 -19.39 -13.13 25.73
CA THR A 8 -20.26 -12.40 24.78
C THR A 8 -21.71 -12.33 25.26
N THR A 9 -22.04 -12.88 26.43
CA THR A 9 -23.40 -12.89 27.01
C THR A 9 -23.62 -11.77 28.01
N GLU A 10 -22.55 -11.14 28.52
CA GLU A 10 -22.63 -10.08 29.53
C GLU A 10 -22.14 -8.75 28.94
N TYR A 11 -22.86 -7.66 29.23
CA TYR A 11 -22.44 -6.29 28.90
C TYR A 11 -21.26 -5.90 29.79
N GLN A 12 -20.19 -5.38 29.18
CA GLN A 12 -18.99 -4.94 29.89
C GLN A 12 -18.71 -3.47 29.60
N ASP A 13 -18.65 -2.65 30.65
CA ASP A 13 -18.42 -1.19 30.56
C ASP A 13 -16.97 -0.81 30.19
N GLU A 14 -15.98 -1.65 30.53
CA GLU A 14 -14.57 -1.42 30.18
C GLU A 14 -14.05 -2.57 29.31
N ILE A 15 -13.89 -2.31 28.03
CA ILE A 15 -13.44 -3.31 27.08
C ILE A 15 -12.04 -2.96 26.59
N ALA A 16 -11.04 -3.76 26.97
CA ALA A 16 -9.77 -3.75 26.29
C ALA A 16 -10.02 -4.10 24.81
N LEU A 17 -9.36 -3.37 23.89
CA LEU A 17 -9.46 -3.64 22.46
C LEU A 17 -9.24 -5.14 22.17
N PRO A 18 -10.12 -5.77 21.38
CA PRO A 18 -9.90 -7.13 20.90
C PRO A 18 -8.56 -7.26 20.17
N SER A 19 -7.98 -8.46 20.17
CA SER A 19 -6.69 -8.70 19.50
C SER A 19 -6.72 -8.40 17.99
N GLU A 20 -7.89 -8.48 17.37
CA GLU A 20 -8.09 -8.22 15.94
C GLU A 20 -8.97 -6.99 15.70
N ALA A 21 -9.05 -6.07 16.68
CA ALA A 21 -9.82 -4.83 16.51
C ALA A 21 -9.38 -4.08 15.27
N MET A 22 -10.36 -3.62 14.49
CA MET A 22 -10.11 -2.89 13.26
C MET A 22 -10.09 -1.38 13.51
N ASN A 23 -8.94 -0.76 13.19
CA ASN A 23 -8.85 0.67 13.02
C ASN A 23 -9.26 1.00 11.58
N PHE A 24 -10.42 1.62 11.42
CA PHE A 24 -10.96 2.03 10.13
C PHE A 24 -10.76 3.53 9.94
N ASN A 25 -9.90 3.91 9.02
CA ASN A 25 -9.56 5.31 8.70
C ASN A 25 -9.14 6.15 9.92
N GLY A 26 -8.38 5.56 10.84
CA GLY A 26 -7.89 6.21 12.06
C GLY A 26 -8.77 6.02 13.31
N VAL A 27 -9.90 5.32 13.19
CA VAL A 27 -10.89 5.16 14.25
C VAL A 27 -11.09 3.69 14.55
N PHE A 28 -11.01 3.30 15.83
CA PHE A 28 -11.47 2.01 16.32
C PHE A 28 -12.97 2.08 16.62
N LEU A 29 -13.75 1.17 16.03
CA LEU A 29 -15.19 1.13 16.26
C LEU A 29 -15.54 0.89 17.73
N GLU A 30 -14.73 0.11 18.42
CA GLU A 30 -14.85 -0.15 19.86
C GLU A 30 -14.80 1.12 20.71
N ASN A 31 -14.07 2.12 20.28
CA ASN A 31 -13.92 3.39 21.01
C ASN A 31 -15.05 4.40 20.71
N GLU A 32 -15.69 4.27 19.55
CA GLU A 32 -16.65 5.25 19.06
C GLU A 32 -18.09 4.77 19.07
N VAL A 33 -18.30 3.47 19.06
CA VAL A 33 -19.64 2.86 19.00
C VAL A 33 -19.85 2.06 20.28
N GLU A 34 -20.67 2.59 21.18
CA GLU A 34 -20.97 1.96 22.44
C GLU A 34 -21.59 0.55 22.23
N GLY A 35 -21.02 -0.42 22.91
CA GLY A 35 -21.44 -1.82 22.82
C GLY A 35 -21.00 -2.57 21.56
N TYR A 36 -20.22 -1.94 20.70
CA TYR A 36 -19.59 -2.61 19.55
C TYR A 36 -18.35 -3.41 19.99
N ARG A 37 -18.17 -4.56 19.38
CA ARG A 37 -17.00 -5.40 19.60
C ARG A 37 -16.68 -6.25 18.38
N THR A 38 -15.44 -6.24 17.94
CA THR A 38 -14.92 -7.18 16.94
C THR A 38 -14.78 -8.58 17.60
N LEU A 39 -15.32 -9.60 16.94
CA LEU A 39 -15.27 -11.00 17.38
C LEU A 39 -14.16 -11.76 16.66
N TYR A 40 -14.06 -11.61 15.34
CA TYR A 40 -13.08 -12.27 14.49
C TYR A 40 -12.90 -11.49 13.18
N VAL A 41 -11.79 -11.74 12.52
CA VAL A 41 -11.52 -11.20 11.18
C VAL A 41 -11.01 -12.32 10.29
N THR A 42 -11.55 -12.43 9.07
CA THR A 42 -11.11 -13.40 8.05
C THR A 42 -10.79 -12.69 6.73
N GLY A 43 -10.10 -13.38 5.83
CA GLY A 43 -9.72 -12.81 4.52
C GLY A 43 -8.41 -12.01 4.52
N ARG A 44 -7.71 -11.90 5.69
CA ARG A 44 -6.40 -11.25 5.78
C ARG A 44 -5.22 -12.16 5.46
N GLU A 45 -5.47 -13.46 5.45
CA GLU A 45 -4.49 -14.49 5.18
C GLU A 45 -4.05 -14.46 3.71
N SER A 46 -3.13 -15.35 3.36
CA SER A 46 -2.61 -15.45 2.00
C SER A 46 -3.73 -15.65 0.97
N LEU A 47 -3.71 -14.84 -0.07
CA LEU A 47 -4.62 -14.94 -1.21
C LEU A 47 -3.99 -15.84 -2.29
N ALA A 48 -4.76 -16.79 -2.83
CA ALA A 48 -4.32 -17.59 -3.95
C ALA A 48 -4.52 -16.81 -5.27
N PRO A 49 -3.54 -16.80 -6.18
CA PRO A 49 -3.71 -16.17 -7.48
C PRO A 49 -4.68 -16.98 -8.35
N GLU A 50 -5.46 -16.27 -9.14
CA GLU A 50 -6.23 -16.87 -10.23
C GLU A 50 -5.32 -17.16 -11.43
N LEU A 51 -5.50 -18.35 -12.02
CA LEU A 51 -4.72 -18.81 -13.15
C LEU A 51 -5.59 -18.89 -14.39
N ASP A 52 -5.22 -18.15 -15.43
CA ASP A 52 -5.80 -18.30 -16.77
C ASP A 52 -4.95 -19.27 -17.57
N PHE A 53 -5.62 -20.18 -18.30
CA PHE A 53 -4.95 -21.27 -19.00
C PHE A 53 -5.13 -21.17 -20.51
N TYR A 54 -4.09 -21.56 -21.20
CA TYR A 54 -4.07 -21.76 -22.63
C TYR A 54 -4.11 -23.26 -22.93
N GLU A 55 -5.08 -23.71 -23.73
CA GLU A 55 -5.21 -25.08 -24.17
C GLU A 55 -4.48 -25.26 -25.51
N SER A 56 -3.57 -26.23 -25.56
CA SER A 56 -2.93 -26.66 -26.81
C SER A 56 -3.59 -27.96 -27.27
N GLY A 57 -4.37 -27.89 -28.34
CA GLY A 57 -5.17 -29.03 -28.84
C GLY A 57 -4.39 -30.30 -29.23
N ALA A 58 -3.06 -30.26 -29.23
CA ALA A 58 -2.20 -31.39 -29.62
C ALA A 58 -1.40 -31.98 -28.44
N ARG A 59 -1.56 -31.51 -27.21
CA ARG A 59 -0.78 -31.93 -26.04
C ARG A 59 -1.67 -32.11 -24.82
N HIS A 60 -1.34 -33.10 -24.00
CA HIS A 60 -1.97 -33.25 -22.69
C HIS A 60 -1.55 -32.11 -21.75
N GLY A 61 -2.49 -31.63 -20.90
CA GLY A 61 -2.28 -30.56 -19.94
C GLY A 61 -2.55 -29.17 -20.52
N LYS A 62 -2.43 -28.16 -19.66
CA LYS A 62 -2.66 -26.74 -19.97
C LYS A 62 -1.39 -25.95 -19.70
N LYS A 63 -1.19 -24.84 -20.42
CA LYS A 63 -0.15 -23.85 -20.11
C LYS A 63 -0.79 -22.67 -19.39
N ILE A 64 -0.12 -22.16 -18.39
CA ILE A 64 -0.53 -20.93 -17.72
C ILE A 64 -0.33 -19.76 -18.71
N LYS A 65 -1.39 -19.01 -18.95
CA LYS A 65 -1.41 -17.81 -19.77
C LYS A 65 -1.14 -16.58 -18.92
N SER A 66 -1.84 -16.46 -17.81
CA SER A 66 -1.67 -15.36 -16.83
C SER A 66 -1.88 -15.87 -15.41
N ARG A 67 -1.30 -15.16 -14.47
CA ARG A 67 -1.45 -15.35 -13.02
C ARG A 67 -1.69 -13.98 -12.40
N MET A 68 -2.88 -13.77 -11.83
CA MET A 68 -3.26 -12.51 -11.24
C MET A 68 -3.94 -12.73 -9.90
N PHE A 69 -3.74 -11.79 -8.98
CA PHE A 69 -4.52 -11.73 -7.75
C PHE A 69 -5.78 -10.91 -8.02
N GLN A 70 -6.92 -11.44 -7.62
CA GLN A 70 -8.20 -10.74 -7.67
C GLN A 70 -8.33 -9.83 -6.43
N GLU A 71 -9.39 -9.03 -6.39
CA GLU A 71 -9.71 -8.25 -5.20
C GLU A 71 -9.78 -9.15 -3.95
N ARG A 72 -9.44 -8.56 -2.82
CA ARG A 72 -9.53 -9.23 -1.52
C ARG A 72 -10.80 -8.81 -0.81
N VAL A 73 -11.52 -9.78 -0.24
CA VAL A 73 -12.63 -9.51 0.66
C VAL A 73 -12.19 -9.82 2.09
N ILE A 74 -12.30 -8.82 2.97
CA ILE A 74 -12.04 -8.95 4.39
C ILE A 74 -13.38 -8.91 5.12
N THR A 75 -13.66 -9.94 5.90
CA THR A 75 -14.89 -10.05 6.70
C THR A 75 -14.57 -9.83 8.16
N VAL A 76 -15.25 -8.87 8.79
CA VAL A 76 -15.15 -8.56 10.21
C VAL A 76 -16.44 -8.99 10.88
N GLY A 77 -16.38 -10.07 11.66
CA GLY A 77 -17.49 -10.49 12.52
C GLY A 77 -17.55 -9.61 13.76
N TYR A 78 -18.72 -9.07 14.07
CA TYR A 78 -18.92 -8.17 15.20
C TYR A 78 -20.12 -8.54 16.06
N GLN A 79 -20.10 -8.05 17.29
CA GLN A 79 -21.26 -7.98 18.18
C GLN A 79 -21.59 -6.53 18.44
N LEU A 80 -22.88 -6.21 18.48
CA LEU A 80 -23.38 -4.94 18.96
C LEU A 80 -24.43 -5.22 20.04
N MET A 81 -24.19 -4.71 21.24
CA MET A 81 -25.07 -4.88 22.41
C MET A 81 -25.38 -3.50 22.99
N SER A 82 -26.65 -3.22 23.24
CA SER A 82 -27.08 -1.95 23.81
C SER A 82 -28.15 -2.17 24.89
N PRO A 83 -28.17 -1.33 25.94
CA PRO A 83 -29.13 -1.48 27.04
C PRO A 83 -30.58 -1.15 26.64
N THR A 84 -30.78 -0.27 25.68
CA THR A 84 -32.11 0.13 25.19
C THR A 84 -32.21 0.12 23.67
N ALA A 85 -33.42 0.05 23.13
CA ALA A 85 -33.67 0.12 21.70
C ALA A 85 -33.26 1.46 21.08
N PHE A 86 -33.31 2.55 21.86
CA PHE A 86 -32.84 3.86 21.43
C PHE A 86 -31.32 3.87 21.27
N ASP A 87 -30.60 3.43 22.30
CA ASP A 87 -29.13 3.37 22.25
C ASP A 87 -28.63 2.44 21.15
N PHE A 88 -29.32 1.31 20.92
CA PHE A 88 -29.04 0.42 19.82
C PHE A 88 -29.12 1.15 18.46
N ARG A 89 -30.17 1.93 18.22
CA ARG A 89 -30.31 2.69 16.98
C ARG A 89 -29.26 3.77 16.82
N MET A 90 -28.91 4.44 17.92
CA MET A 90 -27.84 5.44 17.92
C MET A 90 -26.47 4.82 17.59
N ALA A 91 -26.14 3.69 18.24
CA ALA A 91 -24.90 2.96 17.99
C ALA A 91 -24.82 2.45 16.54
N TYR A 92 -25.92 1.89 16.01
CA TYR A 92 -25.99 1.42 14.63
C TYR A 92 -25.82 2.57 13.61
N ASN A 93 -26.47 3.70 13.84
CA ASN A 93 -26.31 4.89 12.99
C ASN A 93 -24.89 5.45 13.03
N LYS A 94 -24.27 5.48 14.21
CA LYS A 94 -22.88 5.92 14.39
C LYS A 94 -21.91 4.98 13.65
N MET A 95 -22.10 3.68 13.76
CA MET A 95 -21.34 2.67 13.04
C MET A 95 -21.45 2.87 11.52
N ALA A 96 -22.67 3.02 11.01
CA ALA A 96 -22.91 3.27 9.60
C ALA A 96 -22.27 4.59 9.11
N GLN A 97 -22.30 5.63 9.93
CA GLN A 97 -21.64 6.91 9.62
C GLN A 97 -20.11 6.77 9.51
N ILE A 98 -19.47 6.07 10.43
CA ILE A 98 -18.00 5.86 10.43
C ILE A 98 -17.61 5.03 9.21
N LEU A 99 -18.38 3.99 8.89
CA LEU A 99 -18.06 3.05 7.80
C LEU A 99 -18.40 3.59 6.40
N ASN A 100 -19.12 4.70 6.27
CA ASN A 100 -19.50 5.30 4.99
C ASN A 100 -18.35 6.10 4.37
N VAL A 101 -17.21 5.45 4.16
CA VAL A 101 -16.00 6.03 3.56
C VAL A 101 -15.49 5.05 2.50
N SER A 102 -15.21 5.55 1.30
CA SER A 102 -14.58 4.77 0.25
C SER A 102 -13.06 4.76 0.39
N SER A 103 -12.43 3.67 0.02
CA SER A 103 -10.96 3.52 0.02
C SER A 103 -10.31 3.87 1.37
N ALA A 104 -10.92 3.40 2.45
CA ALA A 104 -10.44 3.64 3.82
C ALA A 104 -9.25 2.75 4.15
N LYS A 105 -8.31 3.27 4.93
CA LYS A 105 -7.22 2.46 5.51
C LYS A 105 -7.76 1.62 6.65
N MET A 106 -7.47 0.33 6.61
CA MET A 106 -7.82 -0.66 7.62
C MET A 106 -6.54 -1.22 8.25
N ILE A 107 -6.35 -0.97 9.54
CA ILE A 107 -5.23 -1.46 10.34
C ILE A 107 -5.80 -2.35 11.44
N PHE A 108 -5.22 -3.51 11.65
CA PHE A 108 -5.66 -4.44 12.70
C PHE A 108 -4.71 -4.40 13.89
N SER A 109 -5.25 -4.54 15.12
CA SER A 109 -4.45 -4.39 16.35
C SER A 109 -3.35 -5.43 16.49
N ASP A 110 -3.51 -6.60 15.88
CA ASP A 110 -2.51 -7.67 15.86
C ASP A 110 -1.38 -7.46 14.81
N GLU A 111 -1.60 -6.56 13.82
CA GLU A 111 -0.62 -6.21 12.79
C GLU A 111 -0.61 -4.68 12.55
N PRO A 112 -0.20 -3.88 13.56
CA PRO A 112 -0.35 -2.41 13.52
C PRO A 112 0.62 -1.70 12.57
N ASP A 113 1.61 -2.43 12.06
CA ASP A 113 2.62 -1.94 11.13
C ASP A 113 2.18 -2.04 9.65
N LYS A 114 1.01 -2.65 9.38
CA LYS A 114 0.48 -2.81 8.02
C LYS A 114 -0.96 -2.36 7.90
N TYR A 115 -1.38 -2.02 6.68
CA TYR A 115 -2.76 -1.65 6.38
C TYR A 115 -3.21 -2.20 5.04
N PHE A 116 -4.51 -2.44 4.93
CA PHE A 116 -5.23 -2.63 3.67
C PHE A 116 -5.99 -1.35 3.30
N VAL A 117 -6.37 -1.24 2.03
CA VAL A 117 -7.27 -0.18 1.56
C VAL A 117 -8.55 -0.82 1.05
N GLY A 118 -9.66 -0.55 1.71
CA GLY A 118 -10.93 -1.17 1.36
C GLY A 118 -12.14 -0.25 1.53
N THR A 119 -13.26 -0.72 1.02
CA THR A 119 -14.56 -0.06 1.12
C THR A 119 -15.56 -1.07 1.64
N LEU A 120 -16.41 -0.66 2.57
CA LEU A 120 -17.52 -1.50 3.04
C LEU A 120 -18.48 -1.80 1.88
N THR A 121 -18.71 -3.08 1.60
CA THR A 121 -19.58 -3.54 0.51
C THR A 121 -20.83 -4.26 1.00
N SER A 122 -20.79 -4.83 2.21
CA SER A 122 -21.93 -5.49 2.83
C SER A 122 -21.94 -5.29 4.34
N MET A 123 -23.12 -5.07 4.89
CA MET A 123 -23.41 -5.14 6.31
C MET A 123 -24.47 -6.22 6.48
N GLY A 124 -24.12 -7.42 6.80
CA GLY A 124 -25.04 -8.55 6.88
C GLY A 124 -26.41 -8.23 7.50
N GLU A 125 -27.40 -9.03 7.21
CA GLU A 125 -28.74 -8.87 7.79
C GLU A 125 -28.67 -9.08 9.33
N THR A 126 -29.38 -8.22 10.06
CA THR A 126 -29.45 -8.30 11.51
C THR A 126 -30.81 -8.79 11.96
N ASP A 127 -30.87 -9.62 12.99
CA ASP A 127 -32.13 -10.08 13.58
C ASP A 127 -32.95 -8.90 14.11
N PRO A 128 -34.19 -8.70 13.66
CA PRO A 128 -35.01 -7.61 14.16
C PRO A 128 -35.45 -7.81 15.62
N GLY A 129 -35.57 -6.70 16.36
CA GLY A 129 -36.13 -6.69 17.71
C GLY A 129 -35.19 -7.18 18.81
N LYS A 130 -33.89 -7.39 18.53
CA LYS A 130 -32.88 -7.75 19.53
C LYS A 130 -32.05 -6.54 19.94
N LEU A 131 -31.62 -6.50 21.20
CA LEU A 131 -30.70 -5.48 21.73
C LEU A 131 -29.25 -5.99 21.75
N CYS A 132 -29.06 -7.26 21.46
CA CYS A 132 -27.76 -7.88 21.24
C CYS A 132 -27.81 -8.63 19.91
N ILE A 133 -26.98 -8.23 18.98
CA ILE A 133 -26.85 -8.86 17.67
C ILE A 133 -25.41 -9.23 17.38
N THR A 134 -25.23 -10.22 16.54
CA THR A 134 -23.97 -10.50 15.85
C THR A 134 -24.19 -10.30 14.37
N GLY A 135 -23.18 -9.80 13.67
CA GLY A 135 -23.25 -9.57 12.24
C GLY A 135 -21.87 -9.62 11.61
N GLU A 136 -21.83 -9.44 10.31
CA GLU A 136 -20.61 -9.40 9.53
C GLU A 136 -20.56 -8.11 8.71
N LEU A 137 -19.37 -7.53 8.63
CA LEU A 137 -19.04 -6.40 7.77
C LEU A 137 -18.07 -6.91 6.71
N GLU A 138 -18.44 -6.81 5.44
CA GLU A 138 -17.56 -7.19 4.34
C GLU A 138 -16.93 -5.95 3.71
N PHE A 139 -15.61 -5.97 3.60
CA PHE A 139 -14.83 -4.92 2.97
C PHE A 139 -14.16 -5.47 1.72
N THR A 140 -14.44 -4.86 0.58
CA THR A 140 -13.73 -5.16 -0.66
C THR A 140 -12.51 -4.26 -0.79
N CYS A 141 -11.34 -4.89 -0.93
CA CYS A 141 -10.07 -4.26 -1.24
C CYS A 141 -9.76 -4.52 -2.71
N PRO A 142 -9.96 -3.54 -3.61
CA PRO A 142 -9.66 -3.70 -5.04
C PRO A 142 -8.18 -4.03 -5.28
N ASP A 143 -7.30 -3.44 -4.48
CA ASP A 143 -5.91 -3.85 -4.37
C ASP A 143 -5.79 -4.91 -3.27
N PRO A 144 -5.40 -6.15 -3.62
CA PRO A 144 -5.39 -7.25 -2.67
C PRO A 144 -4.23 -7.23 -1.67
N PHE A 145 -3.28 -6.32 -1.84
CA PHE A 145 -2.07 -6.27 -1.05
C PHE A 145 -2.23 -5.43 0.21
N LYS A 146 -1.36 -5.67 1.17
CA LYS A 146 -1.21 -4.83 2.35
C LYS A 146 0.11 -4.06 2.29
N TYR A 147 0.11 -2.89 2.86
CA TYR A 147 1.21 -1.93 2.80
C TYR A 147 1.73 -1.61 4.18
N SER A 148 3.04 -1.41 4.32
CA SER A 148 3.61 -0.93 5.57
C SER A 148 3.07 0.47 5.92
N THR A 149 2.75 0.71 7.20
CA THR A 149 2.29 2.03 7.67
C THR A 149 3.37 3.09 7.57
N LYS A 150 4.64 2.67 7.64
CA LYS A 150 5.82 3.54 7.57
C LYS A 150 6.53 3.37 6.24
N GLU A 151 7.06 4.46 5.72
CA GLU A 151 7.97 4.45 4.58
C GLU A 151 9.39 4.14 5.05
N LYS A 152 10.13 3.39 4.23
CA LYS A 152 11.57 3.19 4.39
C LYS A 152 12.30 4.09 3.40
N ILE A 153 13.29 4.81 3.89
CA ILE A 153 14.10 5.75 3.08
C ILE A 153 15.52 5.22 3.02
N TYR A 154 16.00 4.98 1.81
CA TYR A 154 17.37 4.57 1.52
C TYR A 154 18.14 5.71 0.86
N LYS A 155 19.32 6.06 1.40
CA LYS A 155 20.22 7.00 0.74
C LYS A 155 21.08 6.23 -0.26
N LEU A 156 21.01 6.65 -1.52
CA LEU A 156 21.72 6.01 -2.61
C LEU A 156 22.98 6.79 -2.97
N SER A 157 24.08 6.07 -3.22
CA SER A 157 25.33 6.65 -3.74
C SER A 157 26.02 5.64 -4.64
N GLY A 158 26.25 5.99 -5.91
CA GLY A 158 26.79 5.05 -6.89
C GLY A 158 25.92 3.80 -6.99
N LEU A 159 26.51 2.61 -6.85
CA LEU A 159 25.80 1.34 -6.81
C LEU A 159 25.52 0.94 -5.35
N SER A 160 24.27 0.86 -4.99
CA SER A 160 23.81 0.53 -3.64
C SER A 160 23.09 -0.82 -3.63
N LYS A 161 23.36 -1.65 -2.59
CA LYS A 161 22.62 -2.88 -2.35
C LYS A 161 21.50 -2.61 -1.35
N ILE A 162 20.29 -3.08 -1.67
CA ILE A 162 19.07 -2.86 -0.90
C ILE A 162 18.41 -4.20 -0.67
N TYR A 163 18.20 -4.54 0.58
CA TYR A 163 17.39 -5.70 0.96
C TYR A 163 15.95 -5.24 1.19
N TYR A 164 15.03 -5.79 0.40
CA TYR A 164 13.60 -5.51 0.46
C TYR A 164 12.88 -6.66 1.17
N GLU A 165 12.17 -6.36 2.26
CA GLU A 165 11.54 -7.36 3.13
C GLU A 165 10.10 -7.72 2.70
N GLY A 166 9.44 -6.91 1.87
CA GLY A 166 8.10 -7.20 1.37
C GLY A 166 8.02 -8.52 0.60
N THR A 167 6.82 -9.03 0.43
CA THR A 167 6.57 -10.31 -0.29
C THR A 167 6.08 -10.13 -1.72
N GLN A 168 5.79 -8.88 -2.11
CA GLN A 168 5.36 -8.50 -3.47
C GLN A 168 6.28 -7.41 -4.02
N ASP A 169 6.24 -7.23 -5.33
CA ASP A 169 7.00 -6.19 -6.01
C ASP A 169 6.59 -4.79 -5.50
N CYS A 170 7.57 -3.88 -5.39
CA CYS A 170 7.35 -2.54 -4.87
C CYS A 170 7.94 -1.50 -5.81
N TYR A 171 7.13 -0.56 -6.26
CA TYR A 171 7.58 0.57 -7.07
C TYR A 171 8.08 1.69 -6.17
N PRO A 172 9.38 2.09 -6.28
CA PRO A 172 9.94 3.13 -5.45
C PRO A 172 9.59 4.54 -5.93
N GLU A 173 9.64 5.50 -5.01
CA GLU A 173 9.82 6.91 -5.32
C GLU A 173 11.32 7.24 -5.24
N LEU A 174 11.87 7.83 -6.29
CA LEU A 174 13.26 8.28 -6.34
C LEU A 174 13.29 9.80 -6.22
N ARG A 175 14.13 10.31 -5.33
CA ARG A 175 14.27 11.75 -5.08
C ARG A 175 15.72 12.17 -5.20
N TRP A 176 16.00 13.11 -6.10
CA TRP A 176 17.31 13.73 -6.27
C TRP A 176 17.29 15.16 -5.74
N ASN A 177 18.16 15.48 -4.77
CA ASN A 177 18.43 16.83 -4.34
C ASN A 177 19.63 17.38 -5.09
N ILE A 178 19.40 18.27 -6.04
CA ILE A 178 20.42 18.76 -6.98
C ILE A 178 21.35 19.74 -6.27
N LYS A 179 22.65 19.45 -6.26
CA LYS A 179 23.70 20.29 -5.62
C LYS A 179 24.45 21.21 -6.56
N GLY A 180 24.29 21.02 -7.83
CA GLY A 180 24.93 21.80 -8.89
C GLY A 180 24.17 21.63 -10.17
N ASN A 181 24.38 22.55 -11.11
CA ASN A 181 23.70 22.48 -12.40
C ASN A 181 23.96 21.13 -13.08
N THR A 182 22.92 20.49 -13.58
CA THR A 182 23.01 19.18 -14.26
C THR A 182 22.02 19.08 -15.42
N GLY A 183 22.40 18.37 -16.47
CA GLY A 183 21.55 18.13 -17.63
C GLY A 183 20.56 16.99 -17.38
N TYR A 184 20.98 15.95 -16.64
CA TYR A 184 20.14 14.81 -16.33
C TYR A 184 20.47 14.17 -14.98
N VAL A 185 19.52 13.42 -14.46
CA VAL A 185 19.67 12.45 -13.38
C VAL A 185 19.11 11.11 -13.83
N ALA A 186 19.66 10.02 -13.33
CA ALA A 186 19.18 8.69 -13.67
C ALA A 186 19.34 7.71 -12.49
N ALA A 187 18.53 6.67 -12.52
CA ALA A 187 18.71 5.48 -11.70
C ALA A 187 18.60 4.24 -12.58
N TYR A 188 19.37 3.20 -12.28
CA TYR A 188 19.31 1.91 -12.95
C TYR A 188 19.26 0.78 -11.93
N LYS A 189 18.64 -0.32 -12.33
CA LYS A 189 18.42 -1.48 -11.46
C LYS A 189 19.16 -2.69 -12.03
N ASP A 190 19.85 -3.45 -11.18
CA ASP A 190 20.54 -4.74 -11.39
C ASP A 190 21.48 -4.76 -12.60
N SER A 191 20.99 -4.36 -13.78
CA SER A 191 21.75 -4.13 -15.01
C SER A 191 21.42 -2.77 -15.58
N ALA A 192 22.29 -2.21 -16.41
CA ALA A 192 22.06 -0.93 -17.06
C ALA A 192 20.88 -0.93 -18.04
N ASP A 193 20.25 -2.08 -18.27
CA ASP A 193 19.13 -2.22 -19.19
C ASP A 193 17.81 -1.69 -18.58
N THR A 194 17.65 -1.75 -17.26
CA THR A 194 16.48 -1.18 -16.57
C THR A 194 16.84 0.18 -16.00
N ILE A 195 16.53 1.24 -16.74
CA ILE A 195 16.92 2.60 -16.40
C ILE A 195 15.73 3.55 -16.38
N ILE A 196 15.76 4.50 -15.44
CA ILE A 196 14.92 5.70 -15.44
C ILE A 196 15.85 6.90 -15.53
N GLN A 197 15.67 7.71 -16.58
CA GLN A 197 16.43 8.92 -16.82
C GLN A 197 15.50 10.11 -16.97
N ILE A 198 15.85 11.22 -16.33
CA ILE A 198 15.09 12.46 -16.31
C ILE A 198 16.03 13.59 -16.73
N GLY A 199 15.60 14.41 -17.69
CA GLY A 199 16.40 15.46 -18.29
C GLY A 199 17.10 15.02 -19.57
N ASN A 200 18.06 15.79 -20.04
CA ASN A 200 18.71 15.61 -21.33
C ASN A 200 20.14 15.08 -21.16
N GLN A 201 20.40 13.87 -21.63
CA GLN A 201 21.73 13.24 -21.60
C GLN A 201 22.67 13.76 -22.72
N SER A 202 22.11 14.19 -23.83
CA SER A 202 22.92 14.56 -25.02
C SER A 202 23.69 15.87 -24.87
N GLU A 203 23.47 16.58 -23.77
CA GLU A 203 24.15 17.85 -23.53
C GLU A 203 25.50 17.61 -22.85
N ALA A 204 26.51 17.57 -23.71
CA ALA A 204 27.90 17.30 -23.34
C ALA A 204 28.58 18.40 -22.52
N GLN A 205 27.95 19.55 -22.29
CA GLN A 205 28.59 20.69 -21.63
C GLN A 205 27.64 21.46 -20.69
N ALA A 206 28.23 22.13 -19.69
CA ALA A 206 27.58 22.89 -18.63
C ALA A 206 26.69 24.08 -19.06
N THR A 207 26.48 24.29 -20.37
CA THR A 207 25.75 25.42 -20.91
C THR A 207 24.25 25.21 -21.09
N SER A 208 23.77 23.96 -21.00
CA SER A 208 22.33 23.67 -21.07
C SER A 208 21.91 22.71 -19.94
N ASN A 209 21.85 23.27 -18.74
CA ASN A 209 21.43 22.56 -17.60
C ASN A 209 19.89 22.50 -17.51
N THR A 210 19.35 21.29 -17.46
CA THR A 210 17.91 21.07 -17.24
C THR A 210 17.53 21.40 -15.81
N PHE A 211 18.44 21.14 -14.86
CA PHE A 211 18.24 21.35 -13.43
C PHE A 211 19.31 22.26 -12.84
N ALA A 212 18.91 23.12 -11.91
CA ALA A 212 19.78 24.02 -11.17
C ALA A 212 20.06 23.51 -9.75
N ALA A 213 21.14 24.04 -9.14
CA ALA A 213 21.42 23.78 -7.74
C ALA A 213 20.23 24.21 -6.84
N GLY A 214 19.78 23.31 -5.98
CA GLY A 214 18.63 23.50 -5.11
C GLY A 214 17.33 22.91 -5.65
N ASP A 215 17.28 22.46 -6.91
CA ASP A 215 16.11 21.77 -7.43
C ASP A 215 15.96 20.39 -6.76
N ILE A 216 14.70 20.00 -6.56
CA ILE A 216 14.32 18.67 -6.11
C ILE A 216 13.57 17.98 -7.25
N VAL A 217 14.15 16.90 -7.76
CA VAL A 217 13.55 16.06 -8.79
C VAL A 217 13.02 14.80 -8.15
N VAL A 218 11.76 14.47 -8.41
CA VAL A 218 11.09 13.27 -7.88
C VAL A 218 10.54 12.47 -9.04
N ALA A 219 10.83 11.17 -9.05
CA ALA A 219 10.25 10.20 -9.96
C ALA A 219 9.45 9.17 -9.16
N LYS A 220 8.18 9.04 -9.48
CA LYS A 220 7.33 7.97 -8.94
C LYS A 220 7.24 6.86 -9.97
N CYS A 221 7.78 5.70 -9.64
CA CYS A 221 7.86 4.60 -10.59
C CYS A 221 6.52 3.91 -10.81
N GLU A 222 5.60 4.01 -9.87
CA GLU A 222 4.29 3.37 -9.93
C GLU A 222 3.39 3.92 -11.05
N ASP A 223 3.39 5.23 -11.25
CA ASP A 223 2.54 5.93 -12.22
C ASP A 223 3.34 6.67 -13.31
N ALA A 224 4.65 6.46 -13.33
CA ALA A 224 5.58 7.10 -14.27
C ALA A 224 5.56 8.64 -14.20
N SER A 225 5.21 9.23 -13.05
CA SER A 225 5.12 10.68 -12.91
C SER A 225 6.43 11.29 -12.44
N ILE A 226 6.73 12.49 -12.97
CA ILE A 226 7.93 13.25 -12.65
C ILE A 226 7.54 14.61 -12.09
N PHE A 227 8.17 14.99 -10.99
CA PHE A 227 7.98 16.29 -10.35
C PHE A 227 9.32 17.02 -10.24
N VAL A 228 9.30 18.31 -10.51
CA VAL A 228 10.42 19.21 -10.22
C VAL A 228 9.90 20.34 -9.35
N ASN A 229 10.44 20.46 -8.13
CA ASN A 229 9.99 21.43 -7.13
C ASN A 229 8.46 21.38 -6.92
N ASN A 230 7.92 20.17 -6.74
CA ASN A 230 6.49 19.87 -6.59
C ASN A 230 5.59 20.22 -7.79
N LYS A 231 6.18 20.51 -8.96
CA LYS A 231 5.42 20.73 -10.21
C LYS A 231 5.61 19.53 -11.12
N GLN A 232 4.53 18.93 -11.58
CA GLN A 232 4.55 17.80 -12.49
C GLN A 232 5.15 18.22 -13.84
N LYS A 233 6.12 17.43 -14.33
CA LYS A 233 6.87 17.68 -15.55
C LYS A 233 7.28 16.37 -16.25
N ASP A 234 6.31 15.54 -16.58
CA ASP A 234 6.53 14.21 -17.17
C ASP A 234 7.27 14.26 -18.51
N ILE A 235 7.18 15.39 -19.22
CA ILE A 235 7.92 15.63 -20.48
C ILE A 235 9.45 15.54 -20.31
N LEU A 236 9.97 15.63 -19.08
CA LEU A 236 11.40 15.49 -18.82
C LEU A 236 11.86 14.02 -18.78
N GLY A 237 10.94 13.07 -18.80
CA GLY A 237 11.27 11.64 -18.89
C GLY A 237 11.91 11.33 -20.25
N ALA A 238 13.02 10.59 -20.24
CA ALA A 238 13.66 10.15 -21.47
C ALA A 238 12.82 9.09 -22.17
N ILE A 239 12.88 9.06 -23.50
CA ILE A 239 12.32 7.98 -24.32
C ILE A 239 13.11 6.70 -23.99
N GLY A 240 12.40 5.61 -23.66
CA GLY A 240 13.01 4.33 -23.30
C GLY A 240 13.19 4.14 -21.80
N ASN A 241 12.61 5.01 -20.96
CA ASN A 241 12.51 4.73 -19.54
C ASN A 241 11.65 3.49 -19.30
N GLU A 242 12.15 2.59 -18.45
CA GLU A 242 11.55 1.29 -18.15
C GLU A 242 10.76 1.33 -16.82
N TRP A 243 9.73 2.19 -16.77
CA TRP A 243 8.93 2.41 -15.57
C TRP A 243 8.30 1.13 -15.02
N GLU A 244 7.71 0.31 -15.91
CA GLU A 244 7.04 -0.93 -15.55
C GLU A 244 7.98 -2.00 -14.98
N SER A 245 9.26 -1.94 -15.33
CA SER A 245 10.30 -2.88 -14.88
C SER A 245 11.10 -2.36 -13.69
N PHE A 246 10.95 -1.07 -13.34
CA PHE A 246 11.69 -0.45 -12.26
C PHE A 246 10.98 -0.62 -10.90
N TYR A 247 10.95 -1.83 -10.38
CA TYR A 247 10.41 -2.19 -9.07
C TYR A 247 11.41 -3.04 -8.27
N LEU A 248 11.31 -3.02 -6.95
CA LEU A 248 12.08 -3.88 -6.07
C LEU A 248 11.39 -5.25 -5.97
N LYS A 249 12.18 -6.30 -6.08
CA LYS A 249 11.76 -7.69 -5.80
C LYS A 249 12.05 -8.06 -4.37
N PRO A 250 11.29 -8.98 -3.77
CA PRO A 250 11.64 -9.55 -2.47
C PRO A 250 13.11 -10.04 -2.43
N GLY A 251 13.82 -9.65 -1.37
CA GLY A 251 15.24 -9.97 -1.19
C GLY A 251 16.20 -8.89 -1.70
N ASP A 252 17.35 -9.32 -2.23
CA ASP A 252 18.44 -8.43 -2.64
C ASP A 252 18.16 -7.73 -3.98
N ASN A 253 18.35 -6.42 -4.00
CA ASN A 253 18.28 -5.56 -5.19
C ASN A 253 19.53 -4.69 -5.27
N GLN A 254 19.95 -4.34 -6.49
CA GLN A 254 21.04 -3.42 -6.73
C GLN A 254 20.51 -2.20 -7.48
N ILE A 255 20.67 -1.01 -6.91
CA ILE A 255 20.25 0.25 -7.50
C ILE A 255 21.45 1.15 -7.66
N GLY A 256 21.71 1.56 -8.88
CA GLY A 256 22.75 2.55 -9.20
C GLY A 256 22.12 3.89 -9.53
N VAL A 257 22.84 4.98 -9.21
CA VAL A 257 22.41 6.35 -9.51
C VAL A 257 23.48 7.08 -10.29
N LEU A 258 23.04 7.88 -11.27
CA LEU A 258 23.89 8.63 -12.17
C LEU A 258 23.41 10.08 -12.26
N ALA A 259 24.29 10.96 -12.67
CA ALA A 259 24.03 12.34 -13.07
C ALA A 259 25.02 12.75 -14.17
N SER A 260 24.84 13.92 -14.76
CA SER A 260 25.80 14.47 -15.73
C SER A 260 27.23 14.47 -15.19
N GLY A 261 28.20 14.04 -16.01
CA GLY A 261 29.58 13.87 -15.57
C GLY A 261 30.28 15.14 -15.07
N TRP A 262 29.77 16.31 -15.45
CA TRP A 262 30.25 17.62 -14.97
C TRP A 262 29.54 18.13 -13.72
N ALA A 263 28.43 17.48 -13.33
CA ALA A 263 27.60 17.94 -12.22
C ALA A 263 28.19 17.54 -10.88
N LYS A 264 27.92 18.36 -9.88
CA LYS A 264 28.14 17.95 -8.49
C LYS A 264 27.15 16.85 -8.15
N THR A 265 27.64 15.72 -7.64
CA THR A 265 26.84 14.55 -7.28
C THR A 265 25.62 14.95 -6.43
N PRO A 266 24.38 14.68 -6.86
CA PRO A 266 23.20 14.96 -6.06
C PRO A 266 23.12 14.02 -4.85
N ASP A 267 22.40 14.43 -3.82
CA ASP A 267 21.94 13.47 -2.81
C ASP A 267 20.71 12.76 -3.37
N VAL A 268 20.73 11.44 -3.29
CA VAL A 268 19.64 10.62 -3.82
C VAL A 268 19.02 9.80 -2.71
N GLU A 269 17.72 9.87 -2.62
CA GLU A 269 16.92 9.07 -1.70
C GLU A 269 15.96 8.20 -2.51
N MET A 270 15.84 6.97 -2.11
CA MET A 270 14.78 6.06 -2.57
C MET A 270 13.82 5.83 -1.42
N ILE A 271 12.56 6.12 -1.65
CA ILE A 271 11.47 5.99 -0.69
C ILE A 271 10.60 4.83 -1.12
N ILE A 272 10.37 3.88 -0.24
CA ILE A 272 9.51 2.75 -0.51
C ILE A 272 8.49 2.57 0.59
N ARG A 273 7.35 2.01 0.20
CA ARG A 273 6.36 1.47 1.10
C ARG A 273 6.27 -0.03 0.82
N GLU A 274 6.68 -0.84 1.78
CA GLU A 274 6.74 -2.29 1.57
C GLU A 274 5.36 -2.86 1.31
N VAL A 275 5.30 -3.82 0.38
CA VAL A 275 4.09 -4.48 -0.11
C VAL A 275 4.11 -5.94 0.29
N TRP A 276 2.99 -6.41 0.85
CA TRP A 276 2.84 -7.75 1.38
C TRP A 276 1.58 -8.42 0.79
N LEU A 277 1.67 -9.73 0.63
CA LEU A 277 0.50 -10.53 0.24
C LEU A 277 -0.39 -10.83 1.45
#